data_5ffeda543e950ef58d4471c6cb35693f
#
_entry.id   5ffeda543e950ef58d4471c6cb35693f
#
_cell.length_a   1.000
_cell.length_b   1.000
_cell.length_c   1.000
_cell.angle_alpha   90.00
_cell.angle_beta   90.00
_cell.angle_gamma   90.00
#
_symmetry.space_group_name_H-M   'P 1'
#
loop_
_entity.id
_entity.type
_entity.pdbx_description
1 polymer ?
#
loop_
_entity_poly.entity_id
_entity_poly.type
_entity_poly.pdbx_seq_one_letter_code
_entity_poly.pdbx_strand_id
1 'polypeptide(L)'
;QYSKVYYRYWVDSIVPGINETWPDLVQIGVDPEFGFPIYGYEDGAIPAWYNTYGDSLSMWHSQVEAWTNAGYAGLNDVAENPLGHLMPGTPEFEQAFNALVSAKNNEGEGGTRFFDQSSLTHVHGEYVFEPQGLEEVRVGANYRRYTPWSDGTIFSDTASKIVNQEVGFYAGIKRRFLEDRLIATGTIRADKNQNFDWVYSPAASLVFSPRETDYLRMSFSSALRNPTLSDQYLWLDVGPATLVGNLEGADSLITVDSFIDFRNSADAANGQYGLNRDTLVYFNIDPIRPERVRTFEIGYRTTLGEKVYLDGGYYFSVYQDFIGYNIGLDALFIGDEQSPRAVDVYRYAANSINEVQTQGASIGLNYYIDNQFMVSGNYSWNELVKTDEDDPIIPAFNTPKHKYNLGITARDLKLKGKSTWGFGVNYKWIQGFLFEGSPQFTGFVPTYDLLDAQVNFVVEPWNTTIKVGGSNLLQNIHIEAYGGPFVGRMLYGSLVYEFNHVKDRDERRRERKQ
;
A
#
# COMPACT_ATOMS: atom_id res chain seq x y z
N GLN A 1 -29.42 5.90 -10.55
CA GLN A 1 -29.96 6.43 -11.82
C GLN A 1 -29.06 7.53 -12.40
N TYR A 2 -28.64 8.51 -11.60
CA TYR A 2 -27.75 9.60 -12.04
C TYR A 2 -26.43 9.08 -12.61
N SER A 3 -25.75 8.16 -11.89
CA SER A 3 -24.50 7.57 -12.37
C SER A 3 -24.67 6.79 -13.68
N LYS A 4 -25.81 6.12 -13.87
CA LYS A 4 -26.12 5.42 -15.13
C LYS A 4 -26.26 6.39 -16.31
N VAL A 5 -27.00 7.48 -16.10
CA VAL A 5 -27.21 8.52 -17.13
C VAL A 5 -25.89 9.21 -17.45
N TYR A 6 -25.15 9.63 -16.44
CA TYR A 6 -23.84 10.26 -16.61
C TYR A 6 -22.86 9.32 -17.31
N TYR A 7 -22.77 8.04 -16.90
CA TYR A 7 -21.90 7.04 -17.52
C TYR A 7 -22.23 6.84 -19.00
N ARG A 8 -23.52 6.82 -19.37
CA ARG A 8 -23.93 6.68 -20.77
C ARG A 8 -23.45 7.86 -21.62
N TYR A 9 -23.63 9.10 -21.14
CA TYR A 9 -23.09 10.27 -21.83
C TYR A 9 -21.56 10.29 -21.86
N TRP A 10 -20.92 9.80 -20.82
CA TRP A 10 -19.47 9.62 -20.80
C TRP A 10 -19.03 8.71 -21.96
N VAL A 11 -19.64 7.54 -22.09
CA VAL A 11 -19.32 6.57 -23.15
C VAL A 11 -19.63 7.13 -24.54
N ASP A 12 -20.76 7.80 -24.71
CA ASP A 12 -21.24 8.27 -26.03
C ASP A 12 -20.56 9.57 -26.50
N SER A 13 -20.03 10.39 -25.60
CA SER A 13 -19.56 11.73 -25.92
C SER A 13 -18.11 12.01 -25.51
N ILE A 14 -17.68 11.57 -24.32
CA ILE A 14 -16.31 11.83 -23.83
C ILE A 14 -15.35 10.76 -24.34
N VAL A 15 -15.71 9.47 -24.20
CA VAL A 15 -14.82 8.36 -24.59
C VAL A 15 -14.40 8.42 -26.05
N PRO A 16 -15.29 8.71 -27.05
CA PRO A 16 -14.85 8.91 -28.42
C PRO A 16 -13.81 10.01 -28.56
N GLY A 17 -14.06 11.18 -27.95
CA GLY A 17 -13.11 12.30 -27.99
C GLY A 17 -11.77 12.00 -27.34
N ILE A 18 -11.78 11.23 -26.24
CA ILE A 18 -10.54 10.75 -25.60
C ILE A 18 -9.85 9.71 -26.48
N ASN A 19 -10.58 8.72 -27.00
CA ASN A 19 -10.00 7.64 -27.81
C ASN A 19 -9.32 8.15 -29.08
N GLU A 20 -9.82 9.24 -29.66
CA GLU A 20 -9.20 9.84 -30.85
C GLU A 20 -7.88 10.57 -30.54
N THR A 21 -7.68 11.00 -29.31
CA THR A 21 -6.56 11.87 -28.92
C THR A 21 -5.65 11.28 -27.86
N TRP A 22 -6.13 10.23 -27.15
CA TRP A 22 -5.35 9.57 -26.10
C TRP A 22 -4.09 8.94 -26.68
N PRO A 23 -2.94 9.05 -26.01
CA PRO A 23 -1.70 8.46 -26.50
C PRO A 23 -1.84 6.96 -26.72
N ASP A 24 -1.26 6.48 -27.81
CA ASP A 24 -1.22 5.06 -28.11
C ASP A 24 -0.34 4.31 -27.11
N LEU A 25 -0.75 3.09 -26.78
CA LEU A 25 0.12 2.17 -26.06
C LEU A 25 1.24 1.71 -27.00
N VAL A 26 2.47 1.99 -26.62
CA VAL A 26 3.67 1.56 -27.34
C VAL A 26 4.40 0.48 -26.56
N GLN A 27 5.15 -0.36 -27.24
CA GLN A 27 6.02 -1.31 -26.56
C GLN A 27 7.18 -0.55 -25.92
N ILE A 28 7.13 -0.41 -24.57
CA ILE A 28 8.17 0.29 -23.78
C ILE A 28 9.32 -0.61 -23.35
N GLY A 29 9.19 -1.91 -23.54
CA GLY A 29 10.20 -2.89 -23.18
C GLY A 29 9.82 -4.31 -23.57
N VAL A 30 10.68 -5.23 -23.16
CA VAL A 30 10.40 -6.67 -23.20
C VAL A 30 10.69 -7.18 -21.82
N ASP A 31 9.79 -7.96 -21.27
CA ASP A 31 10.00 -8.64 -20.00
C ASP A 31 11.28 -9.47 -20.09
N PRO A 32 12.29 -9.22 -19.26
CA PRO A 32 13.58 -9.88 -19.36
C PRO A 32 13.52 -11.36 -18.99
N GLU A 33 12.48 -11.80 -18.29
CA GLU A 33 12.33 -13.16 -17.78
C GLU A 33 11.48 -14.01 -18.71
N PHE A 34 10.41 -13.44 -19.27
CA PHE A 34 9.44 -14.17 -20.10
C PHE A 34 9.47 -13.79 -21.58
N GLY A 35 10.18 -12.74 -21.95
CA GLY A 35 10.28 -12.30 -23.35
C GLY A 35 9.01 -11.68 -23.93
N PHE A 36 7.99 -11.39 -23.10
CA PHE A 36 6.75 -10.75 -23.53
C PHE A 36 6.96 -9.24 -23.73
N PRO A 37 6.32 -8.64 -24.74
CA PRO A 37 6.34 -7.20 -24.92
C PRO A 37 5.60 -6.51 -23.77
N ILE A 38 6.25 -5.56 -23.13
CA ILE A 38 5.64 -4.66 -22.15
C ILE A 38 5.11 -3.46 -22.90
N TYR A 39 3.80 -3.22 -22.80
CA TYR A 39 3.14 -2.06 -23.38
C TYR A 39 2.90 -0.99 -22.31
N GLY A 40 3.12 0.25 -22.68
CA GLY A 40 2.89 1.41 -21.83
C GLY A 40 2.86 2.67 -22.67
N TYR A 41 2.84 3.82 -22.02
CA TYR A 41 2.92 5.10 -22.71
C TYR A 41 4.38 5.57 -22.76
N GLU A 42 4.75 6.27 -23.84
CA GLU A 42 6.05 6.95 -23.90
C GLU A 42 6.21 7.93 -22.73
N ASP A 43 7.45 8.10 -22.25
CA ASP A 43 7.75 9.02 -21.16
C ASP A 43 7.27 10.44 -21.50
N GLY A 44 6.43 10.98 -20.63
CA GLY A 44 5.84 12.30 -20.81
C GLY A 44 4.62 12.37 -21.74
N ALA A 45 4.18 11.28 -22.39
CA ALA A 45 3.02 11.29 -23.28
C ALA A 45 1.74 11.68 -22.55
N ILE A 46 1.50 11.16 -21.35
CA ILE A 46 0.33 11.48 -20.54
C ILE A 46 0.32 12.94 -20.07
N PRO A 47 1.40 13.49 -19.48
CA PRO A 47 1.49 14.92 -19.19
C PRO A 47 1.32 15.82 -20.42
N ALA A 48 1.89 15.43 -21.57
CA ALA A 48 1.74 16.17 -22.82
C ALA A 48 0.29 16.18 -23.29
N TRP A 49 -0.41 15.05 -23.18
CA TRP A 49 -1.82 14.95 -23.48
C TRP A 49 -2.66 15.89 -22.59
N TYR A 50 -2.45 15.86 -21.27
CA TYR A 50 -3.15 16.75 -20.34
C TYR A 50 -2.87 18.24 -20.61
N ASN A 51 -1.63 18.58 -20.98
CA ASN A 51 -1.29 19.96 -21.35
C ASN A 51 -1.98 20.40 -22.64
N THR A 52 -2.25 19.47 -23.55
CA THR A 52 -2.86 19.76 -24.86
C THR A 52 -4.39 19.73 -24.80
N TYR A 53 -4.94 18.74 -24.11
CA TYR A 53 -6.38 18.41 -24.16
C TYR A 53 -7.11 18.62 -22.83
N GLY A 54 -6.44 19.09 -21.77
CA GLY A 54 -7.06 19.27 -20.44
C GLY A 54 -8.27 20.20 -20.49
N ASP A 55 -8.21 21.29 -21.25
CA ASP A 55 -9.33 22.19 -21.46
C ASP A 55 -10.47 21.52 -22.23
N SER A 56 -10.15 20.72 -23.24
CA SER A 56 -11.13 19.95 -24.00
C SER A 56 -11.82 18.90 -23.12
N LEU A 57 -11.07 18.22 -22.27
CA LEU A 57 -11.63 17.28 -21.29
C LEU A 57 -12.60 17.98 -20.34
N SER A 58 -12.23 19.15 -19.81
CA SER A 58 -13.10 19.95 -18.96
C SER A 58 -14.37 20.41 -19.71
N MET A 59 -14.22 20.78 -20.96
CA MET A 59 -15.36 21.15 -21.81
C MET A 59 -16.28 19.95 -22.06
N TRP A 60 -15.74 18.78 -22.39
CA TRP A 60 -16.52 17.55 -22.59
C TRP A 60 -17.28 17.16 -21.31
N HIS A 61 -16.62 17.21 -20.16
CA HIS A 61 -17.29 16.97 -18.88
C HIS A 61 -18.42 17.96 -18.61
N SER A 62 -18.18 19.25 -18.82
CA SER A 62 -19.19 20.30 -18.62
C SER A 62 -20.39 20.12 -19.55
N GLN A 63 -20.16 19.66 -20.77
CA GLN A 63 -21.23 19.37 -21.73
C GLN A 63 -22.07 18.16 -21.32
N VAL A 64 -21.41 17.07 -20.87
CA VAL A 64 -22.13 15.90 -20.33
C VAL A 64 -22.91 16.25 -19.07
N GLU A 65 -22.33 17.06 -18.20
CA GLU A 65 -23.01 17.59 -17.02
C GLU A 65 -24.25 18.42 -17.42
N ALA A 66 -24.11 19.33 -18.37
CA ALA A 66 -25.22 20.13 -18.87
C ALA A 66 -26.35 19.28 -19.46
N TRP A 67 -26.00 18.25 -20.25
CA TRP A 67 -27.00 17.33 -20.80
C TRP A 67 -27.67 16.49 -19.71
N THR A 68 -26.92 16.00 -18.75
CA THR A 68 -27.45 15.26 -17.61
C THR A 68 -28.40 16.12 -16.80
N ASN A 69 -28.02 17.39 -16.56
CA ASN A 69 -28.81 18.37 -15.83
C ASN A 69 -30.09 18.78 -16.59
N ALA A 70 -30.06 18.80 -17.92
CA ALA A 70 -31.22 19.07 -18.75
C ALA A 70 -32.22 17.89 -18.84
N GLY A 71 -31.91 16.77 -18.18
CA GLY A 71 -32.80 15.59 -18.19
C GLY A 71 -32.76 14.80 -19.50
N TYR A 72 -31.77 15.02 -20.34
CA TYR A 72 -31.59 14.22 -21.55
C TYR A 72 -31.20 12.78 -21.14
N ALA A 73 -32.12 11.88 -21.21
CA ALA A 73 -31.88 10.45 -21.06
C ALA A 73 -31.53 9.87 -22.43
N GLY A 74 -30.32 10.03 -22.92
CA GLY A 74 -29.81 9.44 -24.16
C GLY A 74 -30.83 9.26 -25.31
N LEU A 75 -30.40 9.28 -26.54
CA LEU A 75 -31.21 9.37 -27.76
C LEU A 75 -32.38 8.36 -27.91
N ASN A 76 -32.50 7.34 -27.05
CA ASN A 76 -33.51 6.28 -27.24
C ASN A 76 -34.30 5.87 -25.98
N ASP A 77 -34.10 6.45 -24.80
CA ASP A 77 -34.72 5.95 -23.56
C ASP A 77 -35.31 7.04 -22.66
N VAL A 78 -36.22 7.86 -23.18
CA VAL A 78 -37.03 8.77 -22.36
C VAL A 78 -37.95 8.03 -21.37
N ALA A 79 -38.18 6.73 -21.58
CA ALA A 79 -39.06 5.90 -20.77
C ALA A 79 -38.42 5.34 -19.48
N GLU A 80 -37.10 5.32 -19.35
CA GLU A 80 -36.44 4.68 -18.21
C GLU A 80 -36.10 5.63 -17.03
N ASN A 81 -36.32 6.92 -17.14
CA ASN A 81 -36.09 7.84 -16.03
C ASN A 81 -37.38 8.60 -15.60
N PRO A 82 -38.32 7.92 -14.92
CA PRO A 82 -39.58 8.53 -14.49
C PRO A 82 -39.40 9.63 -13.44
N LEU A 83 -38.23 9.76 -12.79
CA LEU A 83 -37.97 10.73 -11.73
C LEU A 83 -37.21 11.98 -12.21
N GLY A 84 -36.82 12.05 -13.49
CA GLY A 84 -35.98 13.12 -13.98
C GLY A 84 -34.56 13.09 -13.37
N HIS A 85 -33.81 14.14 -13.63
CA HIS A 85 -32.49 14.32 -13.03
C HIS A 85 -32.61 14.90 -11.61
N LEU A 86 -31.98 14.20 -10.65
CA LEU A 86 -31.91 14.66 -9.26
C LEU A 86 -30.81 15.72 -9.12
N MET A 87 -31.19 16.99 -9.14
CA MET A 87 -30.25 18.12 -9.03
C MET A 87 -29.75 18.29 -7.60
N PRO A 88 -28.42 18.38 -7.35
CA PRO A 88 -27.91 18.75 -6.04
C PRO A 88 -28.54 20.03 -5.49
N GLY A 89 -28.97 19.99 -4.24
CA GLY A 89 -29.66 21.09 -3.57
C GLY A 89 -31.18 21.12 -3.77
N THR A 90 -31.78 20.18 -4.51
CA THR A 90 -33.23 20.00 -4.54
C THR A 90 -33.68 19.02 -3.43
N PRO A 91 -34.93 19.15 -2.91
CA PRO A 91 -35.45 18.23 -1.90
C PRO A 91 -35.42 16.75 -2.34
N GLU A 92 -35.67 16.48 -3.61
CA GLU A 92 -35.69 15.16 -4.20
C GLU A 92 -34.28 14.54 -4.21
N PHE A 93 -33.26 15.36 -4.57
CA PHE A 93 -31.87 14.95 -4.50
C PHE A 93 -31.46 14.64 -3.05
N GLU A 94 -31.73 15.54 -2.12
CA GLU A 94 -31.39 15.37 -0.71
C GLU A 94 -32.07 14.12 -0.12
N GLN A 95 -33.33 13.86 -0.48
CA GLN A 95 -34.04 12.66 -0.05
C GLN A 95 -33.35 11.38 -0.59
N ALA A 96 -33.06 11.33 -1.89
CA ALA A 96 -32.43 10.19 -2.52
C ALA A 96 -31.00 9.98 -2.01
N PHE A 97 -30.23 11.07 -1.89
CA PHE A 97 -28.87 11.03 -1.36
C PHE A 97 -28.85 10.53 0.09
N ASN A 98 -29.69 11.09 0.95
CA ASN A 98 -29.76 10.66 2.35
C ASN A 98 -30.25 9.22 2.49
N ALA A 99 -31.16 8.76 1.64
CA ALA A 99 -31.58 7.36 1.61
C ALA A 99 -30.40 6.45 1.25
N LEU A 100 -29.66 6.78 0.19
CA LEU A 100 -28.53 5.99 -0.29
C LEU A 100 -27.36 5.94 0.71
N VAL A 101 -26.98 7.09 1.29
CA VAL A 101 -25.86 7.15 2.24
C VAL A 101 -26.21 6.63 3.63
N SER A 102 -27.51 6.53 3.94
CA SER A 102 -27.99 5.97 5.20
C SER A 102 -28.17 4.45 5.15
N ALA A 103 -28.49 3.92 3.99
CA ALA A 103 -28.63 2.50 3.77
C ALA A 103 -27.26 1.82 3.74
N LYS A 104 -27.18 0.61 4.29
CA LYS A 104 -25.94 -0.17 4.36
C LYS A 104 -25.51 -0.67 2.98
N ASN A 105 -24.19 -0.81 2.82
CA ASN A 105 -23.58 -1.45 1.65
C ASN A 105 -23.68 -2.99 1.79
N ASN A 106 -24.89 -3.51 1.62
CA ASN A 106 -25.17 -4.94 1.57
C ASN A 106 -26.32 -5.21 0.58
N GLU A 107 -26.49 -6.45 0.19
CA GLU A 107 -27.52 -6.85 -0.78
C GLU A 107 -28.95 -6.50 -0.33
N GLY A 108 -29.21 -6.50 0.98
CA GLY A 108 -30.55 -6.26 1.53
C GLY A 108 -30.98 -4.79 1.47
N GLU A 109 -30.03 -3.84 1.58
CA GLU A 109 -30.31 -2.42 1.64
C GLU A 109 -29.85 -1.65 0.39
N GLY A 110 -28.81 -2.12 -0.30
CA GLY A 110 -28.32 -1.53 -1.55
C GLY A 110 -27.78 -0.11 -1.44
N GLY A 111 -27.34 0.30 -0.26
CA GLY A 111 -26.78 1.63 0.01
C GLY A 111 -25.27 1.69 -0.12
N THR A 112 -24.70 2.75 0.45
CA THR A 112 -23.24 2.98 0.40
C THR A 112 -22.61 3.10 1.80
N ARG A 113 -23.40 2.97 2.86
CA ARG A 113 -22.92 3.14 4.22
C ARG A 113 -22.11 1.93 4.67
N PHE A 114 -20.83 2.15 4.96
CA PHE A 114 -20.03 1.25 5.77
C PHE A 114 -20.26 1.52 7.26
N PHE A 115 -20.41 0.45 8.01
CA PHE A 115 -20.55 0.52 9.46
C PHE A 115 -19.39 -0.23 10.10
N ASP A 116 -18.73 0.38 11.07
CA ASP A 116 -17.66 -0.27 11.84
C ASP A 116 -17.70 0.21 13.30
N GLN A 117 -17.93 -0.73 14.21
CA GLN A 117 -17.80 -0.58 15.65
C GLN A 117 -16.89 -1.65 16.24
N SER A 118 -15.85 -1.99 15.52
CA SER A 118 -14.85 -2.96 15.95
C SER A 118 -14.11 -2.52 17.19
N SER A 119 -13.71 -3.49 18.01
CA SER A 119 -12.91 -3.23 19.20
C SER A 119 -11.69 -4.13 19.28
N LEU A 120 -10.61 -3.58 19.83
CA LEU A 120 -9.38 -4.28 20.18
C LEU A 120 -9.09 -4.13 21.65
N THR A 121 -8.96 -5.25 22.36
CA THR A 121 -8.38 -5.29 23.69
C THR A 121 -6.96 -5.84 23.60
N HIS A 122 -5.98 -5.10 24.11
CA HIS A 122 -4.58 -5.53 24.11
C HIS A 122 -3.99 -5.39 25.52
N VAL A 123 -3.40 -6.46 26.00
CA VAL A 123 -2.64 -6.49 27.26
C VAL A 123 -1.23 -7.01 26.94
N HIS A 124 -0.23 -6.32 27.42
CA HIS A 124 1.17 -6.70 27.26
C HIS A 124 1.90 -6.51 28.59
N GLY A 125 2.73 -7.47 28.94
CA GLY A 125 3.62 -7.40 30.09
C GLY A 125 5.01 -7.87 29.70
N GLU A 126 6.03 -7.14 30.15
CA GLU A 126 7.44 -7.47 29.94
C GLU A 126 8.20 -7.28 31.24
N TYR A 127 9.11 -8.18 31.52
CA TYR A 127 10.06 -8.06 32.60
C TYR A 127 11.48 -8.26 32.10
N VAL A 128 12.36 -7.34 32.48
CA VAL A 128 13.78 -7.34 32.11
C VAL A 128 14.60 -7.49 33.41
N PHE A 129 15.55 -8.40 33.41
CA PHE A 129 16.45 -8.59 34.54
C PHE A 129 17.89 -8.86 34.04
N GLU A 130 18.85 -8.53 34.87
CA GLU A 130 20.29 -8.57 34.57
C GLU A 130 21.00 -9.59 35.47
N PRO A 131 20.96 -10.89 35.14
CA PRO A 131 21.64 -11.90 35.94
C PRO A 131 23.16 -11.86 35.73
N GLN A 132 23.93 -12.35 36.71
CA GLN A 132 25.38 -12.40 36.59
C GLN A 132 25.81 -13.16 35.32
N GLY A 133 26.65 -12.53 34.51
CA GLY A 133 27.22 -13.09 33.28
C GLY A 133 26.38 -12.89 32.02
N LEU A 134 25.22 -12.26 32.11
CA LEU A 134 24.42 -11.81 30.99
C LEU A 134 24.15 -10.31 31.14
N GLU A 135 24.08 -9.59 30.03
CA GLU A 135 23.73 -8.17 30.06
C GLU A 135 22.23 -7.98 30.33
N GLU A 136 21.43 -8.83 29.70
CA GLU A 136 19.97 -8.71 29.78
C GLU A 136 19.32 -10.07 29.53
N VAL A 137 18.33 -10.39 30.32
CA VAL A 137 17.34 -11.43 30.04
C VAL A 137 15.97 -10.78 30.07
N ARG A 138 15.22 -10.99 29.00
CA ARG A 138 13.89 -10.40 28.79
C ARG A 138 12.87 -11.51 28.64
N VAL A 139 11.76 -11.41 29.33
CA VAL A 139 10.61 -12.30 29.16
C VAL A 139 9.35 -11.47 29.06
N GLY A 140 8.44 -11.87 28.22
CA GLY A 140 7.21 -11.14 28.07
C GLY A 140 6.08 -11.99 27.51
N ALA A 141 4.88 -11.47 27.67
CA ALA A 141 3.66 -12.06 27.15
C ALA A 141 2.71 -10.97 26.66
N ASN A 142 1.91 -11.30 25.66
CA ASN A 142 0.84 -10.44 25.20
C ASN A 142 -0.42 -11.24 24.94
N TYR A 143 -1.56 -10.58 25.13
CA TYR A 143 -2.87 -11.06 24.75
C TYR A 143 -3.59 -10.01 23.94
N ARG A 144 -4.23 -10.42 22.84
CA ARG A 144 -5.08 -9.57 22.01
C ARG A 144 -6.42 -10.23 21.80
N ARG A 145 -7.46 -9.44 21.84
CA ARG A 145 -8.82 -9.86 21.47
C ARG A 145 -9.40 -8.83 20.53
N TYR A 146 -9.69 -9.28 19.33
CA TYR A 146 -10.38 -8.53 18.30
C TYR A 146 -11.86 -8.90 18.33
N THR A 147 -12.71 -7.92 18.25
CA THR A 147 -14.14 -8.10 18.10
C THR A 147 -14.60 -7.16 16.97
N PRO A 148 -14.40 -7.57 15.73
CA PRO A 148 -14.90 -6.80 14.59
C PRO A 148 -16.43 -6.83 14.62
N TRP A 149 -17.04 -5.70 14.27
CA TRP A 149 -18.47 -5.59 14.08
C TRP A 149 -18.80 -4.56 13.01
N SER A 150 -19.29 -5.04 11.88
CA SER A 150 -19.63 -4.24 10.71
C SER A 150 -21.11 -4.23 10.39
N ASP A 151 -21.92 -5.00 11.12
CA ASP A 151 -23.35 -5.17 10.86
C ASP A 151 -23.62 -5.60 9.40
N GLY A 152 -22.76 -6.49 8.89
CA GLY A 152 -22.85 -7.08 7.55
C GLY A 152 -22.31 -6.21 6.42
N THR A 153 -21.73 -5.05 6.70
CA THR A 153 -21.23 -4.16 5.63
C THR A 153 -19.79 -4.46 5.20
N ILE A 154 -19.04 -5.21 6.01
CA ILE A 154 -17.64 -5.57 5.74
C ILE A 154 -17.43 -7.07 6.00
N PHE A 155 -17.95 -7.56 7.11
CA PHE A 155 -17.79 -8.93 7.57
C PHE A 155 -19.14 -9.66 7.60
N SER A 156 -19.10 -10.99 7.48
CA SER A 156 -20.28 -11.84 7.67
C SER A 156 -20.63 -11.97 9.16
N ASP A 157 -21.01 -10.86 9.81
CA ASP A 157 -21.18 -10.73 11.26
C ASP A 157 -22.61 -10.43 11.74
N THR A 158 -23.59 -10.49 10.83
CA THR A 158 -25.01 -10.25 11.16
C THR A 158 -25.63 -11.38 11.98
N ALA A 159 -25.24 -12.63 11.72
CA ALA A 159 -25.81 -13.82 12.40
C ALA A 159 -25.10 -14.11 13.73
N SER A 160 -23.80 -13.83 13.84
CA SER A 160 -23.00 -14.10 15.03
C SER A 160 -21.85 -13.11 15.16
N LYS A 161 -21.48 -12.79 16.41
CA LYS A 161 -20.31 -11.93 16.66
C LYS A 161 -19.03 -12.68 16.33
N ILE A 162 -18.20 -12.04 15.54
CA ILE A 162 -16.84 -12.51 15.29
C ILE A 162 -15.96 -12.15 16.49
N VAL A 163 -15.21 -13.12 16.97
CA VAL A 163 -14.17 -12.93 18.00
C VAL A 163 -12.92 -13.64 17.51
N ASN A 164 -11.79 -12.95 17.53
CA ASN A 164 -10.49 -13.54 17.26
C ASN A 164 -9.53 -13.20 18.41
N GLN A 165 -8.83 -14.20 18.95
CA GLN A 165 -7.95 -14.06 20.08
C GLN A 165 -6.56 -14.54 19.75
N GLU A 166 -5.58 -13.80 20.27
CA GLU A 166 -4.16 -14.11 20.10
C GLU A 166 -3.45 -14.05 21.44
N VAL A 167 -2.55 -14.99 21.67
CA VAL A 167 -1.64 -14.98 22.80
C VAL A 167 -0.21 -15.20 22.29
N GLY A 168 0.74 -14.48 22.85
CA GLY A 168 2.15 -14.61 22.50
C GLY A 168 3.02 -14.58 23.76
N PHE A 169 4.06 -15.41 23.76
CA PHE A 169 5.10 -15.45 24.78
C PHE A 169 6.46 -15.31 24.11
N TYR A 170 7.36 -14.60 24.75
CA TYR A 170 8.72 -14.48 24.24
C TYR A 170 9.75 -14.42 25.34
N ALA A 171 10.93 -14.87 25.00
CA ALA A 171 12.13 -14.75 25.82
C ALA A 171 13.32 -14.32 24.97
N GLY A 172 14.20 -13.51 25.55
CA GLY A 172 15.41 -13.05 24.88
C GLY A 172 16.55 -12.94 25.86
N ILE A 173 17.77 -13.15 25.33
CA ILE A 173 19.01 -12.97 26.06
C ILE A 173 19.93 -12.06 25.27
N LYS A 174 20.71 -11.24 25.97
CA LYS A 174 21.77 -10.39 25.41
C LYS A 174 23.03 -10.55 26.22
N ARG A 175 24.15 -10.70 25.54
CA ARG A 175 25.45 -10.82 26.16
C ARG A 175 26.51 -10.05 25.37
N ARG A 176 27.43 -9.43 26.10
CA ARG A 176 28.61 -8.76 25.56
C ARG A 176 29.84 -9.63 25.75
N PHE A 177 30.72 -9.59 24.76
CA PHE A 177 31.97 -10.32 24.73
C PHE A 177 33.08 -9.39 24.21
N LEU A 178 34.33 -9.81 24.34
CA LEU A 178 35.51 -9.12 23.80
C LEU A 178 35.60 -7.66 24.24
N GLU A 179 35.45 -7.40 25.53
CA GLU A 179 35.47 -6.03 26.07
C GLU A 179 34.44 -5.11 25.39
N ASP A 180 33.22 -5.57 25.32
CA ASP A 180 32.05 -4.90 24.71
C ASP A 180 32.07 -4.74 23.18
N ARG A 181 33.10 -5.27 22.51
CA ARG A 181 33.20 -5.19 21.04
C ARG A 181 32.26 -6.14 20.29
N LEU A 182 31.82 -7.21 20.94
CA LEU A 182 30.87 -8.15 20.35
C LEU A 182 29.63 -8.26 21.21
N ILE A 183 28.48 -7.93 20.63
CA ILE A 183 27.17 -8.07 21.24
C ILE A 183 26.44 -9.21 20.52
N ALA A 184 26.02 -10.23 21.29
CA ALA A 184 25.18 -11.30 20.80
C ALA A 184 23.80 -11.21 21.45
N THR A 185 22.76 -11.32 20.63
CA THR A 185 21.36 -11.36 21.09
C THR A 185 20.68 -12.60 20.50
N GLY A 186 19.93 -13.31 21.33
CA GLY A 186 19.09 -14.42 20.90
C GLY A 186 17.69 -14.24 21.46
N THR A 187 16.66 -14.47 20.65
CA THR A 187 15.26 -14.39 21.07
C THR A 187 14.47 -15.55 20.49
N ILE A 188 13.45 -15.96 21.21
CA ILE A 188 12.45 -16.90 20.73
C ILE A 188 11.07 -16.38 21.13
N ARG A 189 10.14 -16.49 20.20
CA ARG A 189 8.75 -16.13 20.41
C ARG A 189 7.84 -17.29 20.01
N ALA A 190 6.78 -17.51 20.78
CA ALA A 190 5.72 -18.46 20.51
C ALA A 190 4.40 -17.72 20.46
N ASP A 191 3.68 -17.82 19.34
CA ASP A 191 2.40 -17.17 19.12
C ASP A 191 1.32 -18.21 18.81
N LYS A 192 0.13 -17.99 19.36
CA LYS A 192 -1.09 -18.76 19.06
C LYS A 192 -2.22 -17.81 18.75
N ASN A 193 -2.79 -17.94 17.56
CA ASN A 193 -4.08 -17.35 17.21
C ASN A 193 -5.18 -18.37 17.44
N GLN A 194 -6.39 -17.93 17.70
CA GLN A 194 -7.57 -18.78 17.92
C GLN A 194 -7.79 -19.79 16.78
N ASN A 195 -7.59 -19.36 15.54
CA ASN A 195 -7.87 -20.13 14.33
C ASN A 195 -6.66 -20.91 13.79
N PHE A 196 -5.44 -20.61 14.25
CA PHE A 196 -4.21 -21.20 13.73
C PHE A 196 -3.39 -21.86 14.82
N ASP A 197 -2.53 -22.78 14.45
CA ASP A 197 -1.64 -23.49 15.37
C ASP A 197 -0.53 -22.61 15.94
N TRP A 198 0.18 -23.15 16.95
CA TRP A 198 1.36 -22.49 17.51
C TRP A 198 2.44 -22.28 16.45
N VAL A 199 2.94 -21.06 16.39
CA VAL A 199 4.10 -20.72 15.54
C VAL A 199 5.24 -20.22 16.41
N TYR A 200 6.44 -20.68 16.10
CA TYR A 200 7.69 -20.32 16.79
C TYR A 200 8.56 -19.47 15.89
N SER A 201 9.01 -18.35 16.41
CA SER A 201 9.80 -17.35 15.69
C SER A 201 11.12 -17.11 16.42
N PRO A 202 12.19 -17.87 16.11
CA PRO A 202 13.53 -17.61 16.61
C PRO A 202 14.18 -16.44 15.87
N ALA A 203 15.02 -15.67 16.59
CA ALA A 203 15.90 -14.68 15.99
C ALA A 203 17.23 -14.61 16.75
N ALA A 204 18.29 -14.29 16.02
CA ALA A 204 19.62 -14.08 16.58
C ALA A 204 20.32 -12.93 15.85
N SER A 205 21.10 -12.15 16.58
CA SER A 205 21.93 -11.11 15.99
C SER A 205 23.31 -11.04 16.63
N LEU A 206 24.29 -10.65 15.82
CA LEU A 206 25.65 -10.36 16.22
C LEU A 206 26.02 -8.96 15.74
N VAL A 207 26.52 -8.13 16.64
CA VAL A 207 27.09 -6.82 16.31
C VAL A 207 28.52 -6.82 16.77
N PHE A 208 29.44 -6.69 15.81
CA PHE A 208 30.86 -6.61 16.08
C PHE A 208 31.39 -5.21 15.78
N SER A 209 32.03 -4.59 16.77
CA SER A 209 32.59 -3.25 16.70
C SER A 209 34.12 -3.31 16.80
N PRO A 210 34.85 -3.51 15.66
CA PRO A 210 36.30 -3.56 15.66
C PRO A 210 36.94 -2.23 16.09
N ARG A 211 36.23 -1.13 15.87
CA ARG A 211 36.55 0.24 16.31
C ARG A 211 35.30 0.90 16.86
N GLU A 212 35.45 1.99 17.60
CA GLU A 212 34.32 2.75 18.15
C GLU A 212 33.34 3.29 17.10
N THR A 213 33.81 3.49 15.88
CA THR A 213 33.03 4.03 14.77
C THR A 213 32.50 2.96 13.82
N ASP A 214 32.94 1.72 13.95
CA ASP A 214 32.69 0.65 13.00
C ASP A 214 31.76 -0.42 13.59
N TYR A 215 30.73 -0.80 12.86
CA TYR A 215 29.76 -1.80 13.30
C TYR A 215 29.47 -2.76 12.15
N LEU A 216 29.89 -4.00 12.28
CA LEU A 216 29.46 -5.11 11.44
C LEU A 216 28.27 -5.80 12.10
N ARG A 217 27.17 -5.90 11.39
CA ARG A 217 25.91 -6.50 11.88
C ARG A 217 25.60 -7.73 11.05
N MET A 218 25.22 -8.79 11.72
CA MET A 218 24.68 -10.00 11.10
C MET A 218 23.44 -10.40 11.88
N SER A 219 22.34 -10.70 11.19
CA SER A 219 21.12 -11.18 11.84
C SER A 219 20.46 -12.29 11.05
N PHE A 220 19.82 -13.16 11.79
CA PHE A 220 18.84 -14.11 11.32
C PHE A 220 17.56 -13.87 12.10
N SER A 221 16.45 -13.75 11.43
CA SER A 221 15.15 -13.64 12.07
C SER A 221 14.11 -14.53 11.37
N SER A 222 13.24 -15.11 12.17
CA SER A 222 12.01 -15.71 11.70
C SER A 222 10.85 -14.90 12.25
N ALA A 223 9.86 -14.61 11.42
CA ALA A 223 8.65 -13.91 11.81
C ALA A 223 7.42 -14.61 11.22
N LEU A 224 6.28 -14.36 11.84
CA LEU A 224 5.00 -14.78 11.31
C LEU A 224 4.13 -13.56 11.04
N ARG A 225 3.25 -13.68 10.05
CA ARG A 225 2.12 -12.78 9.82
C ARG A 225 0.85 -13.61 9.86
N ASN A 226 0.04 -13.38 10.91
CA ASN A 226 -1.31 -13.95 10.92
C ASN A 226 -2.13 -13.31 9.79
N PRO A 227 -3.00 -14.08 9.12
CA PRO A 227 -4.00 -13.51 8.24
C PRO A 227 -4.78 -12.42 8.97
N THR A 228 -5.02 -11.29 8.30
CA THR A 228 -5.79 -10.19 8.86
C THR A 228 -7.24 -10.62 9.11
N LEU A 229 -8.01 -9.82 9.84
CA LEU A 229 -9.45 -10.10 10.00
C LEU A 229 -10.17 -10.10 8.66
N SER A 230 -9.71 -9.29 7.69
CA SER A 230 -10.23 -9.31 6.32
C SER A 230 -9.89 -10.61 5.61
N ASP A 231 -8.65 -11.09 5.72
CA ASP A 231 -8.25 -12.38 5.12
C ASP A 231 -9.04 -13.55 5.69
N GLN A 232 -9.55 -13.41 6.92
CA GLN A 232 -10.27 -14.46 7.63
C GLN A 232 -11.80 -14.38 7.46
N TYR A 233 -12.40 -13.18 7.49
CA TYR A 233 -13.84 -13.00 7.71
C TYR A 233 -14.51 -12.02 6.74
N LEU A 234 -13.78 -11.46 5.76
CA LEU A 234 -14.33 -10.50 4.82
C LEU A 234 -15.53 -11.10 4.05
N TRP A 235 -16.55 -10.30 3.86
CA TRP A 235 -17.62 -10.53 2.89
C TRP A 235 -18.07 -9.17 2.38
N LEU A 236 -17.54 -8.77 1.23
CA LEU A 236 -17.75 -7.43 0.71
C LEU A 236 -17.98 -7.47 -0.79
N ASP A 237 -19.21 -7.17 -1.20
CA ASP A 237 -19.54 -6.94 -2.60
C ASP A 237 -19.02 -5.56 -3.03
N VAL A 238 -18.20 -5.54 -4.07
CA VAL A 238 -17.66 -4.31 -4.69
C VAL A 238 -18.22 -4.10 -6.11
N GLY A 239 -19.28 -4.83 -6.45
CA GLY A 239 -19.97 -4.78 -7.73
C GLY A 239 -19.41 -5.80 -8.74
N PRO A 240 -18.18 -5.65 -9.25
CA PRO A 240 -17.59 -6.62 -10.19
C PRO A 240 -17.21 -7.96 -9.56
N ALA A 241 -17.04 -8.02 -8.25
CA ALA A 241 -16.67 -9.22 -7.51
C ALA A 241 -17.06 -9.10 -6.04
N THR A 242 -17.21 -10.24 -5.37
CA THR A 242 -17.31 -10.33 -3.91
C THR A 242 -15.94 -10.69 -3.33
N LEU A 243 -15.46 -9.88 -2.42
CA LEU A 243 -14.21 -10.11 -1.68
C LEU A 243 -14.52 -10.98 -0.46
N VAL A 244 -13.87 -12.14 -0.36
CA VAL A 244 -14.21 -13.16 0.64
C VAL A 244 -13.00 -13.52 1.50
N GLY A 245 -13.19 -13.56 2.81
CA GLY A 245 -12.22 -14.15 3.75
C GLY A 245 -12.26 -15.68 3.64
N ASN A 246 -11.15 -16.35 4.02
CA ASN A 246 -10.95 -17.75 3.68
C ASN A 246 -10.49 -18.59 4.88
N LEU A 247 -11.35 -18.75 5.88
CA LEU A 247 -11.08 -19.69 6.99
C LEU A 247 -11.38 -21.16 6.64
N GLU A 248 -12.31 -21.41 5.74
CA GLU A 248 -12.85 -22.76 5.49
C GLU A 248 -12.41 -23.35 4.15
N GLY A 249 -11.79 -22.53 3.29
CA GLY A 249 -11.50 -22.93 1.91
C GLY A 249 -12.68 -22.66 0.98
N ALA A 250 -12.45 -22.90 -0.30
CA ALA A 250 -13.48 -22.88 -1.34
C ALA A 250 -13.23 -23.98 -2.35
N ASP A 251 -14.30 -24.69 -2.71
CA ASP A 251 -14.24 -25.83 -3.64
C ASP A 251 -14.93 -25.50 -4.95
N SER A 252 -14.47 -26.16 -6.02
CA SER A 252 -15.14 -26.18 -7.33
C SER A 252 -15.28 -24.81 -7.99
N LEU A 253 -14.34 -23.90 -7.74
CA LEU A 253 -14.28 -22.63 -8.44
C LEU A 253 -13.75 -22.83 -9.87
N ILE A 254 -14.22 -22.00 -10.80
CA ILE A 254 -13.77 -22.01 -12.19
C ILE A 254 -12.64 -20.99 -12.34
N THR A 255 -11.58 -21.38 -13.05
CA THR A 255 -10.48 -20.45 -13.37
C THR A 255 -10.93 -19.37 -14.34
N VAL A 256 -10.42 -18.14 -14.17
CA VAL A 256 -10.76 -16.99 -15.03
C VAL A 256 -10.45 -17.29 -16.49
N ASP A 257 -9.27 -17.85 -16.77
CA ASP A 257 -8.81 -18.13 -18.15
C ASP A 257 -9.70 -19.16 -18.84
N SER A 258 -10.01 -20.28 -18.18
CA SER A 258 -10.91 -21.29 -18.77
C SER A 258 -12.32 -20.76 -19.00
N PHE A 259 -12.80 -19.84 -18.17
CA PHE A 259 -14.08 -19.19 -18.38
C PHE A 259 -14.07 -18.20 -19.54
N ILE A 260 -12.95 -17.47 -19.73
CA ILE A 260 -12.74 -16.61 -20.91
C ILE A 260 -12.73 -17.47 -22.19
N ASP A 261 -11.99 -18.57 -22.19
CA ASP A 261 -11.92 -19.50 -23.31
C ASP A 261 -13.29 -20.13 -23.62
N PHE A 262 -14.03 -20.53 -22.56
CA PHE A 262 -15.39 -21.01 -22.66
C PHE A 262 -16.31 -19.97 -23.33
N ARG A 263 -16.24 -18.71 -22.94
CA ARG A 263 -17.00 -17.61 -23.58
C ARG A 263 -16.60 -17.40 -25.04
N ASN A 264 -15.29 -17.40 -25.30
CA ASN A 264 -14.75 -17.16 -26.66
C ASN A 264 -15.01 -18.33 -27.60
N SER A 265 -15.21 -19.55 -27.10
CA SER A 265 -15.56 -20.71 -27.91
C SER A 265 -16.91 -20.54 -28.65
N ALA A 266 -17.79 -19.68 -28.17
CA ALA A 266 -19.02 -19.31 -28.84
C ALA A 266 -18.79 -18.52 -30.14
N ASP A 267 -17.78 -17.68 -30.21
CA ASP A 267 -17.46 -16.84 -31.39
C ASP A 267 -16.77 -17.65 -32.50
N ALA A 268 -16.03 -18.70 -32.13
CA ALA A 268 -15.34 -19.58 -33.08
C ALA A 268 -16.25 -20.52 -33.87
N ALA A 269 -17.49 -20.76 -33.40
CA ALA A 269 -18.40 -21.76 -33.94
C ALA A 269 -19.43 -21.22 -34.94
N ASN A 270 -19.14 -20.17 -35.71
CA ASN A 270 -20.00 -19.64 -36.78
C ASN A 270 -21.43 -19.24 -36.35
N GLY A 271 -21.56 -18.54 -35.23
CA GLY A 271 -22.84 -17.91 -34.86
C GLY A 271 -23.92 -18.86 -34.30
N GLN A 272 -23.59 -20.09 -34.04
CA GLN A 272 -24.39 -20.95 -33.16
C GLN A 272 -23.73 -21.07 -31.81
N TYR A 273 -24.45 -20.75 -30.76
CA TYR A 273 -24.03 -20.82 -29.36
C TYR A 273 -23.62 -22.25 -28.98
N GLY A 274 -22.38 -22.60 -29.25
CA GLY A 274 -21.79 -23.88 -28.90
C GLY A 274 -20.77 -23.71 -27.77
N LEU A 275 -21.19 -23.09 -26.66
CA LEU A 275 -20.38 -23.06 -25.45
C LEU A 275 -20.12 -24.50 -25.01
N ASN A 276 -18.87 -24.88 -24.84
CA ASN A 276 -18.49 -26.21 -24.40
C ASN A 276 -18.08 -26.17 -22.93
N ARG A 277 -18.95 -26.68 -22.03
CA ARG A 277 -18.66 -26.74 -20.59
C ARG A 277 -17.46 -27.61 -20.24
N ASP A 278 -17.07 -28.55 -21.12
CA ASP A 278 -15.91 -29.42 -20.90
C ASP A 278 -14.59 -28.67 -20.95
N THR A 279 -14.59 -27.42 -21.42
CA THR A 279 -13.39 -26.55 -21.42
C THR A 279 -13.17 -25.85 -20.06
N LEU A 280 -14.17 -25.89 -19.17
CA LEU A 280 -14.04 -25.27 -17.85
C LEU A 280 -13.08 -26.05 -16.96
N VAL A 281 -12.12 -25.36 -16.38
CA VAL A 281 -11.15 -25.90 -15.44
C VAL A 281 -11.55 -25.48 -14.03
N TYR A 282 -11.75 -26.49 -13.17
CA TYR A 282 -12.13 -26.27 -11.78
C TYR A 282 -10.92 -26.40 -10.86
N PHE A 283 -10.90 -25.63 -9.80
CA PHE A 283 -9.88 -25.67 -8.77
C PHE A 283 -10.46 -25.39 -7.38
N ASN A 284 -9.69 -25.71 -6.36
CA ASN A 284 -10.03 -25.47 -4.97
C ASN A 284 -9.03 -24.50 -4.33
N ILE A 285 -9.48 -23.77 -3.33
CA ILE A 285 -8.64 -22.90 -2.51
C ILE A 285 -8.61 -23.47 -1.09
N ASP A 286 -7.42 -23.79 -0.61
CA ASP A 286 -7.22 -24.26 0.75
C ASP A 286 -7.56 -23.17 1.79
N PRO A 287 -7.97 -23.54 3.01
CA PRO A 287 -8.09 -22.62 4.14
C PRO A 287 -6.81 -21.82 4.35
N ILE A 288 -6.96 -20.52 4.64
CA ILE A 288 -5.83 -19.62 4.82
C ILE A 288 -4.97 -19.98 6.03
N ARG A 289 -3.66 -19.86 5.88
CA ARG A 289 -2.65 -20.15 6.91
C ARG A 289 -1.80 -18.93 7.21
N PRO A 290 -1.17 -18.86 8.41
CA PRO A 290 -0.20 -17.81 8.73
C PRO A 290 1.03 -17.88 7.80
N GLU A 291 1.37 -16.74 7.23
CA GLU A 291 2.59 -16.54 6.46
C GLU A 291 3.81 -16.55 7.39
N ARG A 292 4.90 -17.19 6.95
CA ARG A 292 6.18 -17.25 7.67
C ARG A 292 7.27 -16.67 6.81
N VAL A 293 8.13 -15.88 7.42
CA VAL A 293 9.32 -15.37 6.74
C VAL A 293 10.57 -15.70 7.55
N ARG A 294 11.66 -16.03 6.84
CA ARG A 294 13.01 -16.16 7.38
C ARG A 294 13.90 -15.19 6.64
N THR A 295 14.55 -14.30 7.38
CA THR A 295 15.40 -13.27 6.81
C THR A 295 16.81 -13.38 7.36
N PHE A 296 17.79 -13.35 6.46
CA PHE A 296 19.19 -13.12 6.76
C PHE A 296 19.57 -11.72 6.38
N GLU A 297 20.31 -11.04 7.26
CA GLU A 297 20.80 -9.70 7.00
C GLU A 297 22.29 -9.59 7.37
N ILE A 298 23.02 -8.84 6.55
CA ILE A 298 24.38 -8.39 6.86
C ILE A 298 24.46 -6.88 6.61
N GLY A 299 25.07 -6.16 7.52
CA GLY A 299 25.23 -4.71 7.37
C GLY A 299 26.54 -4.21 7.97
N TYR A 300 27.02 -3.16 7.38
CA TYR A 300 28.21 -2.46 7.88
C TYR A 300 27.94 -0.97 7.96
N ARG A 301 28.31 -0.39 9.10
CA ARG A 301 28.19 1.04 9.38
C ARG A 301 29.51 1.57 9.88
N THR A 302 29.93 2.73 9.39
CA THR A 302 31.16 3.41 9.83
C THR A 302 31.05 4.90 9.75
N THR A 303 31.89 5.60 10.55
CA THR A 303 32.14 7.03 10.42
C THR A 303 33.60 7.25 10.12
N LEU A 304 33.91 7.75 8.94
CA LEU A 304 35.26 7.99 8.46
C LEU A 304 35.66 9.46 8.67
N GLY A 305 36.73 9.71 9.40
CA GLY A 305 37.30 11.04 9.61
C GLY A 305 36.31 12.07 10.17
N GLU A 306 35.36 11.62 11.00
CA GLU A 306 34.30 12.44 11.62
C GLU A 306 33.36 13.16 10.61
N LYS A 307 33.59 12.95 9.31
CA LYS A 307 32.88 13.66 8.24
C LYS A 307 31.99 12.78 7.37
N VAL A 308 32.35 11.53 7.19
CA VAL A 308 31.60 10.62 6.31
C VAL A 308 30.96 9.54 7.14
N TYR A 309 29.64 9.56 7.23
CA TYR A 309 28.84 8.48 7.78
C TYR A 309 28.36 7.59 6.63
N LEU A 310 28.69 6.31 6.71
CA LEU A 310 28.29 5.29 5.74
C LEU A 310 27.52 4.18 6.46
N ASP A 311 26.39 3.77 5.91
CA ASP A 311 25.63 2.59 6.35
C ASP A 311 25.20 1.81 5.13
N GLY A 312 25.56 0.53 5.05
CA GLY A 312 25.15 -0.36 3.96
C GLY A 312 24.69 -1.69 4.52
N GLY A 313 23.76 -2.31 3.81
CA GLY A 313 23.21 -3.60 4.19
C GLY A 313 22.67 -4.38 3.01
N TYR A 314 22.60 -5.68 3.19
CA TYR A 314 21.98 -6.64 2.29
C TYR A 314 21.07 -7.56 3.09
N TYR A 315 19.91 -7.91 2.53
CA TYR A 315 19.01 -8.90 3.07
C TYR A 315 18.62 -9.95 2.03
N PHE A 316 18.30 -11.13 2.53
CA PHE A 316 17.69 -12.21 1.78
C PHE A 316 16.57 -12.82 2.62
N SER A 317 15.37 -12.91 2.07
CA SER A 317 14.17 -13.41 2.74
C SER A 317 13.53 -14.54 1.97
N VAL A 318 13.07 -15.54 2.70
CA VAL A 318 12.29 -16.67 2.18
C VAL A 318 10.94 -16.67 2.89
N TYR A 319 9.88 -16.58 2.12
CA TYR A 319 8.51 -16.64 2.59
C TYR A 319 7.90 -18.00 2.29
N GLN A 320 7.19 -18.55 3.26
CA GLN A 320 6.37 -19.74 3.14
C GLN A 320 4.93 -19.37 3.45
N ASP A 321 3.98 -20.00 2.74
CA ASP A 321 2.56 -19.67 2.87
C ASP A 321 2.30 -18.17 2.65
N PHE A 322 2.97 -17.52 1.67
CA PHE A 322 2.80 -16.10 1.38
C PHE A 322 1.33 -15.78 1.15
N ILE A 323 0.82 -14.75 1.85
CA ILE A 323 -0.60 -14.38 1.77
C ILE A 323 -0.79 -13.42 0.61
N GLY A 324 -1.58 -13.84 -0.35
CA GLY A 324 -2.07 -13.08 -1.46
C GLY A 324 -3.58 -13.31 -1.64
N TYR A 325 -4.02 -13.38 -2.88
CA TYR A 325 -5.40 -13.71 -3.21
C TYR A 325 -5.48 -14.50 -4.49
N ASN A 326 -6.58 -15.25 -4.62
CA ASN A 326 -6.94 -15.94 -5.84
C ASN A 326 -8.35 -15.54 -6.27
N ILE A 327 -8.60 -15.58 -7.57
CA ILE A 327 -9.89 -15.24 -8.17
C ILE A 327 -10.49 -16.50 -8.77
N GLY A 328 -11.72 -16.77 -8.38
CA GLY A 328 -12.49 -17.86 -8.94
C GLY A 328 -13.90 -17.42 -9.28
N LEU A 329 -14.50 -18.12 -10.21
CA LEU A 329 -15.88 -17.89 -10.60
C LEU A 329 -16.74 -19.06 -10.14
N ASP A 330 -17.96 -18.74 -9.71
CA ASP A 330 -19.03 -19.70 -9.53
C ASP A 330 -20.09 -19.47 -10.62
N ALA A 331 -20.39 -20.50 -11.37
CA ALA A 331 -21.31 -20.40 -12.50
C ALA A 331 -22.49 -21.38 -12.34
N LEU A 332 -23.68 -20.84 -12.22
CA LEU A 332 -24.90 -21.64 -12.09
C LEU A 332 -25.37 -22.10 -13.45
N PHE A 333 -25.26 -23.40 -13.70
CA PHE A 333 -25.83 -24.05 -14.87
C PHE A 333 -27.10 -24.86 -14.48
N ILE A 334 -28.14 -24.80 -15.27
CA ILE A 334 -29.36 -25.56 -15.03
C ILE A 334 -29.43 -26.74 -16.02
N GLY A 335 -29.33 -27.96 -15.50
CA GLY A 335 -29.38 -29.19 -16.31
C GLY A 335 -28.26 -29.21 -17.37
N ASP A 336 -28.65 -29.52 -18.61
CA ASP A 336 -27.72 -29.60 -19.75
C ASP A 336 -27.53 -28.25 -20.48
N GLU A 337 -28.00 -27.14 -19.92
CA GLU A 337 -27.80 -25.81 -20.51
C GLU A 337 -26.29 -25.49 -20.62
N GLN A 338 -25.88 -25.04 -21.80
CA GLN A 338 -24.50 -24.70 -22.06
C GLN A 338 -24.17 -23.27 -21.59
N SER A 339 -25.16 -22.39 -21.49
CA SER A 339 -24.97 -21.03 -20.96
C SER A 339 -25.26 -20.96 -19.46
N PRO A 340 -24.43 -20.35 -18.65
CA PRO A 340 -24.73 -20.15 -17.24
C PRO A 340 -25.88 -19.15 -17.05
N ARG A 341 -26.71 -19.37 -16.04
CA ARG A 341 -27.82 -18.48 -15.63
C ARG A 341 -27.32 -17.30 -14.80
N ALA A 342 -26.30 -17.55 -13.99
CA ALA A 342 -25.62 -16.57 -13.19
C ALA A 342 -24.13 -16.89 -13.14
N VAL A 343 -23.32 -15.88 -13.00
CA VAL A 343 -21.86 -15.99 -12.79
C VAL A 343 -21.48 -15.01 -11.71
N ASP A 344 -21.01 -15.55 -10.61
CA ASP A 344 -20.48 -14.77 -9.50
C ASP A 344 -18.96 -14.83 -9.50
N VAL A 345 -18.31 -13.70 -9.30
CA VAL A 345 -16.86 -13.60 -9.23
C VAL A 345 -16.45 -13.40 -7.78
N TYR A 346 -15.59 -14.28 -7.30
CA TYR A 346 -15.08 -14.23 -5.95
C TYR A 346 -13.57 -13.98 -5.94
N ARG A 347 -13.13 -13.15 -5.00
CA ARG A 347 -11.72 -12.98 -4.68
C ARG A 347 -11.48 -13.47 -3.25
N TYR A 348 -10.83 -14.61 -3.13
CA TYR A 348 -10.48 -15.22 -1.86
C TYR A 348 -9.06 -14.82 -1.42
N ALA A 349 -8.88 -14.57 -0.13
CA ALA A 349 -7.55 -14.59 0.45
C ALA A 349 -6.98 -16.02 0.38
N ALA A 350 -5.74 -16.16 -0.04
CA ALA A 350 -5.14 -17.47 -0.25
C ALA A 350 -3.62 -17.43 -0.01
N ASN A 351 -3.03 -18.59 0.27
CA ASN A 351 -1.58 -18.72 0.42
C ASN A 351 -0.95 -19.20 -0.88
N SER A 352 0.26 -18.71 -1.13
CA SER A 352 1.16 -19.24 -2.15
C SER A 352 1.45 -20.72 -1.89
N ILE A 353 1.44 -21.52 -2.95
CA ILE A 353 1.80 -22.94 -2.92
C ILE A 353 3.32 -23.09 -2.79
N ASN A 354 4.06 -22.19 -3.41
CA ASN A 354 5.51 -22.20 -3.49
C ASN A 354 6.16 -21.15 -2.58
N GLU A 355 7.46 -21.33 -2.33
CA GLU A 355 8.24 -20.34 -1.58
C GLU A 355 8.47 -19.07 -2.43
N VAL A 356 8.17 -17.93 -1.85
CA VAL A 356 8.49 -16.62 -2.43
C VAL A 356 9.81 -16.13 -1.84
N GLN A 357 10.75 -15.72 -2.68
CA GLN A 357 12.05 -15.24 -2.25
C GLN A 357 12.27 -13.79 -2.65
N THR A 358 12.76 -12.99 -1.72
CA THR A 358 13.10 -11.60 -1.98
C THR A 358 14.50 -11.28 -1.49
N GLN A 359 15.17 -10.37 -2.17
CA GLN A 359 16.48 -9.86 -1.74
C GLN A 359 16.57 -8.36 -1.98
N GLY A 360 17.53 -7.74 -1.29
CA GLY A 360 17.80 -6.35 -1.54
C GLY A 360 19.04 -5.85 -0.85
N ALA A 361 19.53 -4.73 -1.35
CA ALA A 361 20.68 -4.03 -0.78
C ALA A 361 20.38 -2.55 -0.66
N SER A 362 20.94 -1.93 0.36
CA SER A 362 20.86 -0.48 0.53
C SER A 362 22.19 0.10 0.95
N ILE A 363 22.46 1.32 0.51
CA ILE A 363 23.60 2.09 0.95
C ILE A 363 23.16 3.54 1.20
N GLY A 364 23.53 4.07 2.37
CA GLY A 364 23.30 5.46 2.74
C GLY A 364 24.62 6.13 3.10
N LEU A 365 24.75 7.38 2.68
CA LEU A 365 25.93 8.20 2.92
C LEU A 365 25.50 9.59 3.37
N ASN A 366 26.11 10.08 4.48
CA ASN A 366 26.06 11.48 4.85
C ASN A 366 27.48 12.02 4.88
N TYR A 367 27.72 13.11 4.14
CA TYR A 367 28.98 13.82 4.13
C TYR A 367 28.81 15.20 4.79
N TYR A 368 29.38 15.35 5.95
CA TYR A 368 29.42 16.60 6.70
C TYR A 368 30.60 17.43 6.18
N ILE A 369 30.32 18.38 5.30
CA ILE A 369 31.35 19.32 4.78
C ILE A 369 31.94 20.09 5.95
N ASP A 370 31.03 20.61 6.77
CA ASP A 370 31.33 21.27 8.05
C ASP A 370 30.11 21.14 9.01
N ASN A 371 30.06 21.92 10.07
CA ASN A 371 28.96 21.91 11.04
C ASN A 371 27.65 22.48 10.49
N GLN A 372 27.67 23.14 9.35
CA GLN A 372 26.54 23.83 8.75
C GLN A 372 26.02 23.09 7.52
N PHE A 373 26.90 22.52 6.70
CA PHE A 373 26.57 21.90 5.42
C PHE A 373 26.72 20.38 5.45
N MET A 374 25.71 19.69 4.95
CA MET A 374 25.70 18.24 4.78
C MET A 374 25.16 17.88 3.39
N VAL A 375 25.83 16.96 2.74
CA VAL A 375 25.31 16.23 1.56
C VAL A 375 24.91 14.84 2.01
N SER A 376 23.74 14.40 1.62
CA SER A 376 23.23 13.07 1.92
C SER A 376 22.82 12.32 0.65
N GLY A 377 22.93 11.03 0.66
CA GLY A 377 22.43 10.20 -0.41
C GLY A 377 22.09 8.80 0.10
N ASN A 378 21.09 8.20 -0.49
CA ASN A 378 20.83 6.79 -0.29
C ASN A 378 20.36 6.15 -1.61
N TYR A 379 20.71 4.90 -1.76
CA TYR A 379 20.27 4.05 -2.85
C TYR A 379 19.77 2.73 -2.28
N SER A 380 18.70 2.20 -2.85
CA SER A 380 18.22 0.86 -2.54
C SER A 380 17.86 0.10 -3.81
N TRP A 381 18.20 -1.17 -3.78
CA TRP A 381 17.84 -2.17 -4.77
C TRP A 381 17.05 -3.27 -4.07
N ASN A 382 15.92 -3.68 -4.67
CA ASN A 382 15.07 -4.75 -4.17
C ASN A 382 14.65 -5.63 -5.34
N GLU A 383 14.56 -6.91 -5.12
CA GLU A 383 14.23 -7.89 -6.16
C GLU A 383 13.41 -9.03 -5.58
N LEU A 384 12.37 -9.38 -6.31
CA LEU A 384 11.66 -10.64 -6.16
C LEU A 384 12.44 -11.69 -6.95
N VAL A 385 13.06 -12.67 -6.24
CA VAL A 385 14.05 -13.59 -6.84
C VAL A 385 13.38 -14.77 -7.51
N LYS A 386 12.28 -15.26 -6.91
CA LYS A 386 11.59 -16.44 -7.39
C LYS A 386 10.10 -16.32 -7.15
N THR A 387 9.35 -16.41 -8.23
CA THR A 387 7.94 -16.80 -8.30
C THR A 387 7.88 -18.06 -9.15
N ASP A 388 7.06 -19.01 -8.77
CA ASP A 388 6.81 -20.18 -9.60
C ASP A 388 5.64 -19.84 -10.54
N GLU A 389 5.78 -20.06 -11.83
CA GLU A 389 4.77 -19.75 -12.85
C GLU A 389 3.46 -20.56 -12.63
N ASP A 390 3.58 -21.70 -11.95
CA ASP A 390 2.43 -22.55 -11.63
C ASP A 390 1.71 -22.12 -10.34
N ASP A 391 2.20 -21.09 -9.62
CA ASP A 391 1.55 -20.58 -8.42
C ASP A 391 0.39 -19.66 -8.82
N PRO A 392 -0.86 -20.01 -8.49
CA PRO A 392 -2.01 -19.19 -8.84
C PRO A 392 -2.06 -17.84 -8.11
N ILE A 393 -1.16 -17.64 -7.14
CA ILE A 393 -1.09 -16.42 -6.35
C ILE A 393 0.02 -15.52 -6.86
N ILE A 394 -0.36 -14.29 -7.16
CA ILE A 394 0.58 -13.23 -7.47
C ILE A 394 1.05 -12.61 -6.16
N PRO A 395 2.34 -12.76 -5.79
CA PRO A 395 2.86 -12.08 -4.62
C PRO A 395 2.98 -10.59 -4.92
N ALA A 396 2.07 -9.79 -4.39
CA ALA A 396 2.07 -8.32 -4.55
C ALA A 396 3.31 -7.70 -3.90
N PHE A 397 4.44 -7.72 -4.60
CA PHE A 397 5.71 -7.18 -4.10
C PHE A 397 5.71 -5.65 -4.06
N ASN A 398 5.03 -5.00 -5.00
CA ASN A 398 4.74 -3.55 -5.08
C ASN A 398 5.92 -2.65 -4.70
N THR A 399 7.12 -3.05 -5.08
CA THR A 399 8.35 -2.37 -4.69
C THR A 399 9.20 -2.08 -5.92
N PRO A 400 9.60 -0.82 -6.15
CA PRO A 400 10.48 -0.47 -7.25
C PRO A 400 11.84 -1.18 -7.09
N LYS A 401 12.36 -1.72 -8.19
CA LYS A 401 13.66 -2.42 -8.19
C LYS A 401 14.78 -1.48 -7.78
N HIS A 402 14.78 -0.26 -8.27
CA HIS A 402 15.78 0.76 -7.94
C HIS A 402 15.11 2.06 -7.48
N LYS A 403 15.64 2.66 -6.42
CA LYS A 403 15.29 4.01 -5.97
C LYS A 403 16.48 4.66 -5.31
N TYR A 404 16.60 5.99 -5.47
CA TYR A 404 17.62 6.76 -4.76
C TYR A 404 17.14 8.16 -4.38
N ASN A 405 17.80 8.73 -3.38
CA ASN A 405 17.64 10.10 -2.97
C ASN A 405 19.01 10.77 -2.87
N LEU A 406 19.07 12.03 -3.26
CA LEU A 406 20.24 12.89 -3.10
C LEU A 406 19.80 14.20 -2.47
N GLY A 407 20.46 14.60 -1.39
CA GLY A 407 20.09 15.79 -0.64
C GLY A 407 21.28 16.68 -0.31
N ILE A 408 21.03 17.97 -0.23
CA ILE A 408 21.94 18.95 0.37
C ILE A 408 21.16 19.75 1.39
N THR A 409 21.71 19.87 2.58
CA THR A 409 21.12 20.67 3.66
C THR A 409 22.14 21.63 4.23
N ALA A 410 21.65 22.80 4.60
CA ALA A 410 22.42 23.78 5.37
C ALA A 410 21.58 24.24 6.57
N ARG A 411 22.23 24.43 7.71
CA ARG A 411 21.60 24.86 8.94
C ARG A 411 22.44 25.95 9.64
N ASP A 412 21.78 26.72 10.48
CA ASP A 412 22.41 27.68 11.37
C ASP A 412 23.30 28.72 10.64
N LEU A 413 22.94 29.01 9.37
CA LEU A 413 23.59 30.06 8.61
C LEU A 413 23.23 31.41 9.23
N LYS A 414 24.23 32.22 9.59
CA LYS A 414 24.02 33.48 10.30
C LYS A 414 23.31 34.52 9.45
N LEU A 415 22.28 35.13 10.04
CA LEU A 415 21.62 36.33 9.59
C LEU A 415 22.04 37.52 10.52
N LYS A 416 21.52 38.72 10.24
CA LYS A 416 21.74 39.87 11.12
C LYS A 416 21.21 39.57 12.53
N GLY A 417 22.02 39.89 13.53
CA GLY A 417 21.72 39.65 14.95
C GLY A 417 21.91 38.19 15.35
N LYS A 418 20.98 37.65 16.15
CA LYS A 418 20.98 36.26 16.61
C LYS A 418 20.18 35.30 15.71
N SER A 419 19.57 35.82 14.64
CA SER A 419 18.74 35.01 13.73
C SER A 419 19.61 34.17 12.81
N THR A 420 19.09 33.00 12.49
CA THR A 420 19.72 32.03 11.56
C THR A 420 18.74 31.59 10.47
N TRP A 421 19.29 31.05 9.43
CA TRP A 421 18.50 30.42 8.39
C TRP A 421 19.13 29.10 7.96
N GLY A 422 18.36 28.30 7.26
CA GLY A 422 18.81 27.06 6.70
C GLY A 422 17.96 26.67 5.49
N PHE A 423 18.45 25.73 4.72
CA PHE A 423 17.71 25.20 3.59
C PHE A 423 17.95 23.69 3.47
N GLY A 424 17.03 23.03 2.79
CA GLY A 424 17.16 21.65 2.36
C GLY A 424 16.65 21.51 0.93
N VAL A 425 17.39 20.79 0.11
CA VAL A 425 16.99 20.37 -1.23
C VAL A 425 17.19 18.88 -1.30
N ASN A 426 16.18 18.17 -1.77
CA ASN A 426 16.21 16.72 -1.94
C ASN A 426 15.68 16.34 -3.31
N TYR A 427 16.44 15.55 -4.04
CA TYR A 427 16.03 14.93 -5.28
C TYR A 427 15.80 13.43 -5.04
N LYS A 428 14.67 12.91 -5.48
CA LYS A 428 14.27 11.52 -5.34
C LYS A 428 13.94 10.97 -6.72
N TRP A 429 14.45 9.79 -7.04
CA TRP A 429 14.14 9.06 -8.24
C TRP A 429 13.66 7.65 -7.89
N ILE A 430 12.59 7.21 -8.55
CA ILE A 430 11.94 5.92 -8.33
C ILE A 430 11.72 5.28 -9.70
N GLN A 431 12.27 4.09 -9.88
CA GLN A 431 12.02 3.30 -11.08
C GLN A 431 10.57 2.85 -11.14
N GLY A 432 9.99 2.83 -12.32
CA GLY A 432 8.68 2.27 -12.56
C GLY A 432 8.62 0.78 -12.22
N PHE A 433 7.46 0.33 -11.80
CA PHE A 433 7.23 -1.05 -11.37
C PHE A 433 5.78 -1.46 -11.61
N LEU A 434 5.55 -2.78 -11.70
CA LEU A 434 4.20 -3.32 -11.72
C LEU A 434 3.60 -3.20 -10.31
N PHE A 435 2.46 -2.54 -10.22
CA PHE A 435 1.65 -2.47 -9.00
C PHE A 435 0.53 -3.49 -9.10
N GLU A 436 0.48 -4.38 -8.15
CA GLU A 436 -0.50 -5.45 -8.05
C GLU A 436 -1.41 -5.17 -6.85
N GLY A 437 -2.57 -4.61 -7.10
CA GLY A 437 -3.57 -4.29 -6.08
C GLY A 437 -4.73 -5.28 -6.08
N SER A 438 -5.66 -5.08 -6.97
CA SER A 438 -6.75 -6.00 -7.30
C SER A 438 -6.76 -6.16 -8.82
N PRO A 439 -7.54 -7.07 -9.39
CA PRO A 439 -7.58 -7.22 -10.86
C PRO A 439 -7.86 -5.91 -11.60
N GLN A 440 -8.68 -5.02 -11.00
CA GLN A 440 -8.98 -3.70 -11.58
C GLN A 440 -7.91 -2.65 -11.29
N PHE A 441 -7.04 -2.89 -10.31
CA PHE A 441 -5.99 -1.97 -9.86
C PHE A 441 -4.61 -2.61 -9.96
N THR A 442 -4.39 -3.44 -10.97
CA THR A 442 -3.09 -3.98 -11.34
C THR A 442 -2.64 -3.31 -12.63
N GLY A 443 -1.44 -2.74 -12.61
CA GLY A 443 -0.88 -2.07 -13.78
C GLY A 443 0.42 -1.34 -13.45
N PHE A 444 1.04 -0.80 -14.47
CA PHE A 444 2.36 -0.22 -14.36
C PHE A 444 2.33 1.18 -13.76
N VAL A 445 3.14 1.42 -12.73
CA VAL A 445 3.47 2.75 -12.21
C VAL A 445 4.71 3.24 -12.92
N PRO A 446 4.63 4.32 -13.72
CA PRO A 446 5.78 4.83 -14.47
C PRO A 446 6.91 5.30 -13.57
N THR A 447 8.13 5.32 -14.10
CA THR A 447 9.29 5.96 -13.46
C THR A 447 9.01 7.44 -13.24
N TYR A 448 9.33 7.94 -12.04
CA TYR A 448 9.17 9.35 -11.73
C TYR A 448 10.28 9.88 -10.84
N ASP A 449 10.48 11.18 -10.89
CA ASP A 449 11.43 11.91 -10.06
C ASP A 449 10.79 13.12 -9.40
N LEU A 450 11.28 13.48 -8.23
CA LEU A 450 10.76 14.56 -7.42
C LEU A 450 11.90 15.46 -6.94
N LEU A 451 11.68 16.75 -7.00
CA LEU A 451 12.55 17.74 -6.37
C LEU A 451 11.79 18.46 -5.26
N ASP A 452 12.25 18.29 -4.04
CA ASP A 452 11.71 18.97 -2.87
C ASP A 452 12.71 20.00 -2.37
N ALA A 453 12.23 21.16 -1.97
CA ALA A 453 13.07 22.16 -1.33
C ALA A 453 12.33 22.93 -0.26
N GLN A 454 13.06 23.32 0.78
CA GLN A 454 12.55 24.18 1.84
C GLN A 454 13.62 25.17 2.30
N VAL A 455 13.17 26.32 2.76
CA VAL A 455 13.99 27.30 3.49
C VAL A 455 13.33 27.59 4.82
N ASN A 456 14.11 27.67 5.87
CA ASN A 456 13.65 28.02 7.20
C ASN A 456 14.45 29.19 7.75
N PHE A 457 13.75 30.10 8.43
CA PHE A 457 14.29 31.26 9.10
C PHE A 457 13.95 31.16 10.57
N VAL A 458 14.96 31.18 11.43
CA VAL A 458 14.83 31.24 12.88
C VAL A 458 15.05 32.68 13.32
N VAL A 459 13.97 33.33 13.75
CA VAL A 459 13.99 34.72 14.23
C VAL A 459 14.03 34.69 15.76
N GLU A 460 15.23 34.53 16.34
CA GLU A 460 15.38 34.37 17.79
C GLU A 460 14.72 35.49 18.61
N PRO A 461 14.83 36.80 18.24
CA PRO A 461 14.16 37.86 19.00
C PRO A 461 12.64 37.69 19.12
N TRP A 462 12.04 36.93 18.22
CA TRP A 462 10.60 36.69 18.21
C TRP A 462 10.22 35.26 18.66
N ASN A 463 11.20 34.45 19.04
CA ASN A 463 10.99 33.01 19.31
C ASN A 463 10.19 32.33 18.19
N THR A 464 10.43 32.71 16.95
CA THR A 464 9.61 32.31 15.81
C THR A 464 10.48 31.66 14.75
N THR A 465 9.99 30.52 14.25
CA THR A 465 10.54 29.86 13.07
C THR A 465 9.55 29.94 11.92
N ILE A 466 10.00 30.48 10.78
CA ILE A 466 9.23 30.55 9.54
C ILE A 466 9.81 29.53 8.57
N LYS A 467 8.96 28.68 7.99
CA LYS A 467 9.35 27.72 6.94
C LYS A 467 8.54 27.98 5.69
N VAL A 468 9.20 27.95 4.54
CA VAL A 468 8.56 27.98 3.22
C VAL A 468 9.20 26.88 2.40
N GLY A 469 8.38 26.10 1.76
CA GLY A 469 8.87 24.99 0.95
C GLY A 469 7.85 24.47 -0.04
N GLY A 470 8.28 23.51 -0.81
CA GLY A 470 7.40 22.77 -1.71
C GLY A 470 7.96 21.39 -1.99
N SER A 471 7.08 20.50 -2.24
CA SER A 471 7.40 19.18 -2.78
C SER A 471 6.99 19.10 -4.26
N ASN A 472 7.70 18.24 -4.97
CA ASN A 472 7.55 18.07 -6.42
C ASN A 472 7.62 19.41 -7.18
N LEU A 473 8.67 20.19 -6.93
CA LEU A 473 8.85 21.54 -7.50
C LEU A 473 8.96 21.50 -9.03
N LEU A 474 9.41 20.37 -9.61
CA LEU A 474 9.47 20.15 -11.06
C LEU A 474 8.09 19.92 -11.68
N GLN A 475 7.05 19.77 -10.84
CA GLN A 475 5.68 19.50 -11.27
C GLN A 475 5.57 18.21 -12.10
N ASN A 476 6.31 17.18 -11.75
CA ASN A 476 6.18 15.86 -12.34
C ASN A 476 4.86 15.22 -11.86
N ILE A 477 3.84 15.22 -12.72
CA ILE A 477 2.55 14.62 -12.38
C ILE A 477 2.71 13.10 -12.50
N HIS A 478 2.51 12.40 -11.40
CA HIS A 478 2.73 10.96 -11.29
C HIS A 478 1.67 10.29 -10.43
N ILE A 479 1.62 8.98 -10.51
CA ILE A 479 0.87 8.12 -9.59
C ILE A 479 1.87 7.33 -8.74
N GLU A 480 1.54 7.08 -7.48
CA GLU A 480 2.36 6.25 -6.57
C GLU A 480 1.82 4.81 -6.46
N ALA A 481 0.57 4.62 -6.87
CA ALA A 481 -0.10 3.33 -6.96
C ALA A 481 -0.99 3.35 -8.20
N TYR A 482 -1.09 2.22 -8.90
CA TYR A 482 -1.97 2.11 -10.06
C TYR A 482 -3.44 2.28 -9.64
N GLY A 483 -4.18 3.12 -10.36
CA GLY A 483 -5.54 3.52 -9.98
C GLY A 483 -5.62 4.56 -8.86
N GLY A 484 -4.47 5.00 -8.33
CA GLY A 484 -4.40 6.07 -7.35
C GLY A 484 -4.52 7.48 -7.96
N PRO A 485 -4.65 8.51 -7.12
CA PRO A 485 -4.75 9.88 -7.60
C PRO A 485 -3.42 10.35 -8.22
N PHE A 486 -3.51 11.25 -9.18
CA PHE A 486 -2.35 11.97 -9.67
C PHE A 486 -1.83 12.95 -8.62
N VAL A 487 -0.53 12.88 -8.36
CA VAL A 487 0.17 13.73 -7.39
C VAL A 487 0.96 14.80 -8.15
N GLY A 488 0.66 16.04 -7.87
CA GLY A 488 1.33 17.20 -8.44
C GLY A 488 2.17 17.96 -7.40
N ARG A 489 2.58 19.17 -7.76
CA ARG A 489 3.34 20.06 -6.88
C ARG A 489 2.50 20.55 -5.69
N MET A 490 3.11 20.56 -4.52
CA MET A 490 2.54 21.14 -3.31
C MET A 490 3.48 22.23 -2.77
N LEU A 491 2.91 23.39 -2.46
CA LEU A 491 3.62 24.48 -1.77
C LEU A 491 3.07 24.64 -0.36
N TYR A 492 3.93 24.92 0.60
CA TYR A 492 3.52 25.12 1.98
C TYR A 492 4.29 26.23 2.68
N GLY A 493 3.64 26.84 3.65
CA GLY A 493 4.24 27.76 4.61
C GLY A 493 3.87 27.33 6.03
N SER A 494 4.82 27.48 6.95
CA SER A 494 4.62 27.16 8.36
C SER A 494 5.23 28.25 9.23
N LEU A 495 4.53 28.62 10.28
CA LEU A 495 4.99 29.53 11.31
C LEU A 495 4.87 28.83 12.65
N VAL A 496 6.01 28.71 13.34
CA VAL A 496 6.11 28.09 14.67
C VAL A 496 6.57 29.16 15.65
N TYR A 497 5.78 29.38 16.68
CA TYR A 497 6.12 30.27 17.79
C TYR A 497 6.35 29.45 19.06
N GLU A 498 7.50 29.63 19.71
CA GLU A 498 7.88 28.90 20.91
C GLU A 498 7.61 29.70 22.19
N PHE A 499 6.71 29.23 23.03
CA PHE A 499 6.45 29.77 24.35
C PHE A 499 7.43 29.17 25.38
N ASN A 500 8.52 29.86 25.68
CA ASN A 500 9.48 29.41 26.70
C ASN A 500 9.07 29.89 28.11
N HIS A 501 8.02 29.26 28.68
CA HIS A 501 7.58 29.65 30.05
C HIS A 501 8.51 29.12 31.15
N VAL A 502 9.37 28.15 30.86
CA VAL A 502 10.21 27.47 31.87
C VAL A 502 11.58 28.17 32.03
N LYS A 503 12.21 28.65 30.96
CA LYS A 503 13.50 29.36 31.03
C LYS A 503 13.41 30.69 31.78
N ASP A 504 12.34 31.43 31.58
CA ASP A 504 12.10 32.70 32.25
C ASP A 504 11.98 32.61 33.79
N ARG A 505 11.51 31.47 34.31
CA ARG A 505 11.36 31.23 35.76
C ARG A 505 12.70 30.90 36.44
N ASP A 506 13.55 30.18 35.76
CA ASP A 506 14.84 29.76 36.33
C ASP A 506 15.90 30.84 36.19
N GLU A 507 15.87 31.65 35.14
CA GLU A 507 16.72 32.85 35.01
C GLU A 507 16.33 33.92 36.03
N ARG A 508 15.03 34.23 36.20
CA ARG A 508 14.55 35.15 37.24
C ARG A 508 14.80 34.66 38.66
N ARG A 509 14.89 33.32 38.88
CA ARG A 509 15.31 32.76 40.17
C ARG A 509 16.83 32.90 40.42
N ARG A 510 17.63 32.81 39.36
CA ARG A 510 19.09 33.01 39.46
C ARG A 510 19.45 34.49 39.67
N GLU A 511 18.77 35.40 38.97
CA GLU A 511 18.95 36.84 39.14
C GLU A 511 18.49 37.38 40.52
N ARG A 512 17.50 36.72 41.14
CA ARG A 512 17.09 37.07 42.52
C ARG A 512 17.99 36.49 43.62
N LYS A 513 18.96 35.67 43.25
CA LYS A 513 19.94 35.10 44.21
C LYS A 513 21.33 35.69 44.07
N GLN A 514 21.54 36.61 43.12
CA GLN A 514 22.66 37.53 43.05
C GLN A 514 22.25 38.90 43.61
#